data_05e62eff766f77b342fb1720551dd594
#
_entry.id   05e62eff766f77b342fb1720551dd594
#
_cell.length_a   1.000
_cell.length_b   1.000
_cell.length_c   1.000
_cell.angle_alpha   90.00
_cell.angle_beta   90.00
_cell.angle_gamma   90.00
#
_symmetry.space_group_name_H-M   'P 1'
#
loop_
_entity.id
_entity.type
_entity.pdbx_description
1 polymer ?
#
loop_
_entity_poly.entity_id
_entity_poly.type
_entity_poly.pdbx_seq_one_letter_code
_entity_poly.pdbx_strand_id
1 'polypeptide(L)'
;MGKIIGIDLGTTNSAVAYLSGLQPEIILNAPSGRLTPSVVGIDEGGTVLVGATARELQVVRPDRCVSLFKRWMGSDRATILGGKSFAPEELSAFVLRSLKADAEAYFQKPVTRAVITVPAYFNDQQRKATVAAGRIAGLTVERILNEPTAAAIAYGFQGVGENKIVLVFDLGGGTFDVSVVEQFDGTLEVRSSAGETSLGGEDFTRTMAARVLESVGLPFERAEATLPLVVSRVVQQCERAKCQLSRELTATIRVPDATGDLAAGKEVVVTRGQLEAWVTPILARIEQPVRRVLADARLTREKIDEVVLVGGATRMPVVVNRVRELFGREPHGLLD
;
A
#
# COMPACT_ATOMS: atom_id res chain seq x y z
N MET A 1 -32.18 -6.86 2.19
CA MET A 1 -31.06 -5.92 2.41
C MET A 1 -29.98 -6.19 1.37
N GLY A 2 -29.42 -5.15 0.74
CA GLY A 2 -28.30 -5.31 -0.19
C GLY A 2 -27.03 -5.81 0.53
N LYS A 3 -26.14 -6.48 -0.23
CA LYS A 3 -24.84 -6.92 0.30
C LYS A 3 -24.02 -5.71 0.74
N ILE A 4 -23.30 -5.83 1.84
CA ILE A 4 -22.29 -4.87 2.30
C ILE A 4 -20.94 -5.47 1.95
N ILE A 5 -20.06 -4.69 1.34
CA ILE A 5 -18.68 -5.06 1.05
C ILE A 5 -17.73 -4.34 1.98
N GLY A 6 -16.62 -4.99 2.31
CA GLY A 6 -15.47 -4.37 2.97
C GLY A 6 -14.45 -3.96 1.89
N ILE A 7 -13.95 -2.74 1.96
CA ILE A 7 -12.91 -2.26 1.04
C ILE A 7 -11.71 -1.80 1.84
N ASP A 8 -10.56 -2.38 1.53
CA ASP A 8 -9.27 -1.80 1.86
C ASP A 8 -8.83 -0.89 0.71
N LEU A 9 -8.93 0.43 0.91
CA LEU A 9 -8.49 1.42 -0.05
C LEU A 9 -7.02 1.75 0.21
N GLY A 10 -6.10 0.90 -0.26
CA GLY A 10 -4.66 1.07 -0.01
C GLY A 10 -4.00 2.13 -0.91
N THR A 11 -2.86 2.64 -0.47
CA THR A 11 -2.07 3.64 -1.24
C THR A 11 -1.52 3.07 -2.54
N THR A 12 -1.13 1.80 -2.55
CA THR A 12 -0.51 1.12 -3.70
C THR A 12 -1.41 0.05 -4.30
N ASN A 13 -2.09 -0.71 -3.46
CA ASN A 13 -3.04 -1.73 -3.87
C ASN A 13 -4.27 -1.64 -2.99
N SER A 14 -5.42 -1.95 -3.56
CA SER A 14 -6.71 -2.02 -2.87
C SER A 14 -7.32 -3.41 -2.99
N ALA A 15 -8.19 -3.76 -2.06
CA ALA A 15 -8.88 -5.04 -2.06
C ALA A 15 -10.35 -4.87 -1.70
N VAL A 16 -11.18 -5.79 -2.16
CA VAL A 16 -12.60 -5.87 -1.78
C VAL A 16 -12.92 -7.28 -1.27
N ALA A 17 -13.68 -7.32 -0.20
CA ALA A 17 -14.10 -8.56 0.45
C ALA A 17 -15.57 -8.49 0.88
N TYR A 18 -16.12 -9.64 1.24
CA TYR A 18 -17.44 -9.75 1.85
C TYR A 18 -17.46 -10.86 2.90
N LEU A 19 -18.50 -10.89 3.71
CA LEU A 19 -18.74 -12.00 4.63
C LEU A 19 -19.64 -13.05 3.99
N SER A 20 -19.09 -14.26 3.81
CA SER A 20 -19.81 -15.47 3.42
C SER A 20 -20.16 -16.25 4.71
N GLY A 21 -21.35 -16.02 5.23
CA GLY A 21 -21.66 -16.45 6.59
C GLY A 21 -20.84 -15.64 7.62
N LEU A 22 -19.93 -16.32 8.32
CA LEU A 22 -19.00 -15.70 9.27
C LEU A 22 -17.55 -15.65 8.75
N GLN A 23 -17.29 -16.14 7.53
CA GLN A 23 -15.95 -16.18 6.95
C GLN A 23 -15.76 -15.02 5.98
N PRO A 24 -14.66 -14.26 6.11
CA PRO A 24 -14.32 -13.24 5.12
C PRO A 24 -13.78 -13.89 3.85
N GLU A 25 -14.28 -13.45 2.71
CA GLU A 25 -13.83 -13.88 1.39
C GLU A 25 -13.43 -12.68 0.54
N ILE A 26 -12.24 -12.75 -0.09
CA ILE A 26 -11.78 -11.74 -1.04
C ILE A 26 -12.52 -11.95 -2.36
N ILE A 27 -13.05 -10.87 -2.91
CA ILE A 27 -13.59 -10.85 -4.26
C ILE A 27 -12.44 -10.62 -5.24
N LEU A 28 -12.26 -11.53 -6.18
CA LEU A 28 -11.22 -11.41 -7.20
C LEU A 28 -11.60 -10.34 -8.22
N ASN A 29 -10.63 -9.56 -8.65
CA ASN A 29 -10.82 -8.60 -9.75
C ASN A 29 -10.88 -9.30 -11.13
N ALA A 30 -11.21 -8.57 -12.17
CA ALA A 30 -11.35 -9.11 -13.52
C ALA A 30 -10.16 -9.94 -14.03
N PRO A 31 -8.87 -9.59 -13.75
CA PRO A 31 -7.72 -10.45 -14.05
C PRO A 31 -7.52 -11.63 -13.08
N SER A 32 -8.51 -11.95 -12.24
CA SER A 32 -8.45 -12.99 -11.22
C SER A 32 -7.40 -12.74 -10.12
N GLY A 33 -7.04 -11.47 -9.91
CA GLY A 33 -6.13 -11.04 -8.84
C GLY A 33 -6.89 -10.72 -7.55
N ARG A 34 -6.25 -10.95 -6.40
CA ARG A 34 -6.77 -10.57 -5.08
C ARG A 34 -6.63 -9.08 -4.79
N LEU A 35 -5.69 -8.42 -5.43
CA LEU A 35 -5.37 -7.02 -5.23
C LEU A 35 -5.54 -6.24 -6.53
N THR A 36 -6.16 -5.07 -6.43
CA THR A 36 -6.29 -4.11 -7.52
C THR A 36 -5.30 -2.98 -7.30
N PRO A 37 -4.33 -2.76 -8.21
CA PRO A 37 -3.43 -1.62 -8.10
C PRO A 37 -4.18 -0.29 -7.99
N SER A 38 -3.81 0.54 -7.01
CA SER A 38 -4.37 1.90 -6.85
C SER A 38 -3.71 2.87 -7.85
N VAL A 39 -3.90 2.57 -9.13
CA VAL A 39 -3.39 3.34 -10.26
C VAL A 39 -4.54 3.71 -11.16
N VAL A 40 -4.56 4.98 -11.60
CA VAL A 40 -5.54 5.51 -12.55
C VAL A 40 -4.78 6.04 -13.75
N GLY A 41 -5.25 5.73 -14.94
CA GLY A 41 -4.71 6.22 -16.21
C GLY A 41 -5.81 6.71 -17.15
N ILE A 42 -5.45 7.55 -18.11
CA ILE A 42 -6.32 7.94 -19.22
C ILE A 42 -5.60 7.63 -20.53
N ASP A 43 -6.18 6.75 -21.33
CA ASP A 43 -5.63 6.38 -22.62
C ASP A 43 -5.74 7.52 -23.66
N GLU A 44 -5.26 7.29 -24.87
CA GLU A 44 -5.30 8.29 -25.95
C GLU A 44 -6.72 8.59 -26.43
N GLY A 45 -7.64 7.64 -26.25
CA GLY A 45 -9.05 7.79 -26.57
C GLY A 45 -9.85 8.52 -25.47
N GLY A 46 -9.21 8.86 -24.33
CA GLY A 46 -9.87 9.50 -23.20
C GLY A 46 -10.58 8.53 -22.24
N THR A 47 -10.37 7.21 -22.41
CA THR A 47 -10.93 6.18 -21.52
C THR A 47 -10.17 6.11 -20.22
N VAL A 48 -10.88 6.11 -19.10
CA VAL A 48 -10.28 5.92 -17.77
C VAL A 48 -9.97 4.44 -17.56
N LEU A 49 -8.70 4.16 -17.29
CA LEU A 49 -8.18 2.85 -16.91
C LEU A 49 -7.88 2.82 -15.42
N VAL A 50 -8.12 1.67 -14.77
CA VAL A 50 -7.86 1.48 -13.34
C VAL A 50 -7.19 0.13 -13.12
N GLY A 51 -6.37 0.04 -12.10
CA GLY A 51 -5.79 -1.23 -11.68
C GLY A 51 -4.64 -1.71 -12.56
N ALA A 52 -4.65 -2.98 -12.92
CA ALA A 52 -3.57 -3.62 -13.69
C ALA A 52 -3.34 -2.95 -15.05
N THR A 53 -4.39 -2.67 -15.79
CA THR A 53 -4.32 -2.01 -17.10
C THR A 53 -3.74 -0.59 -17.01
N ALA A 54 -4.10 0.17 -15.98
CA ALA A 54 -3.49 1.47 -15.73
C ALA A 54 -2.01 1.35 -15.33
N ARG A 55 -1.64 0.32 -14.57
CA ARG A 55 -0.25 0.05 -14.19
C ARG A 55 0.60 -0.36 -15.41
N GLU A 56 0.04 -1.13 -16.32
CA GLU A 56 0.70 -1.45 -17.61
C GLU A 56 0.89 -0.18 -18.46
N LEU A 57 -0.15 0.65 -18.57
CA LEU A 57 -0.05 1.93 -19.26
C LEU A 57 1.00 2.83 -18.61
N GLN A 58 1.10 2.86 -17.28
CA GLN A 58 2.07 3.67 -16.53
C GLN A 58 3.52 3.35 -16.91
N VAL A 59 3.82 2.10 -17.30
CA VAL A 59 5.16 1.71 -17.72
C VAL A 59 5.55 2.34 -19.06
N VAL A 60 4.60 2.44 -20.00
CA VAL A 60 4.85 2.96 -21.35
C VAL A 60 4.48 4.43 -21.52
N ARG A 61 3.53 4.91 -20.76
CA ARG A 61 3.04 6.29 -20.77
C ARG A 61 2.84 6.81 -19.33
N PRO A 62 3.95 7.02 -18.59
CA PRO A 62 3.88 7.50 -17.21
C PRO A 62 3.20 8.88 -17.09
N ASP A 63 3.27 9.70 -18.13
CA ASP A 63 2.62 11.00 -18.25
C ASP A 63 1.08 10.92 -18.24
N ARG A 64 0.52 9.75 -18.52
CA ARG A 64 -0.93 9.50 -18.58
C ARG A 64 -1.48 8.72 -17.41
N CYS A 65 -0.67 8.48 -16.38
CA CYS A 65 -1.06 7.69 -15.22
C CYS A 65 -0.69 8.37 -13.90
N VAL A 66 -1.44 8.08 -12.87
CA VAL A 66 -1.18 8.54 -11.50
C VAL A 66 -1.36 7.40 -10.50
N SER A 67 -0.47 7.35 -9.53
CA SER A 67 -0.51 6.46 -8.37
C SER A 67 -0.23 7.24 -7.10
N LEU A 68 -0.30 6.58 -5.93
CA LEU A 68 0.01 7.16 -4.62
C LEU A 68 -0.86 8.36 -4.22
N PHE A 69 -1.94 8.64 -4.92
CA PHE A 69 -2.81 9.81 -4.68
C PHE A 69 -3.51 9.78 -3.31
N LYS A 70 -3.63 8.61 -2.66
CA LYS A 70 -4.13 8.51 -1.28
C LYS A 70 -3.25 9.29 -0.28
N ARG A 71 -1.95 9.47 -0.57
CA ARG A 71 -1.06 10.31 0.26
C ARG A 71 -1.55 11.76 0.38
N TRP A 72 -2.36 12.23 -0.56
CA TRP A 72 -2.88 13.61 -0.61
C TRP A 72 -4.38 13.69 -0.32
N MET A 73 -4.98 12.61 0.18
CA MET A 73 -6.40 12.59 0.53
C MET A 73 -6.76 13.76 1.45
N GLY A 74 -7.83 14.48 1.11
CA GLY A 74 -8.30 15.62 1.87
C GLY A 74 -7.45 16.90 1.74
N SER A 75 -6.52 16.96 0.77
CA SER A 75 -5.78 18.17 0.42
C SER A 75 -6.31 18.80 -0.86
N ASP A 76 -5.98 20.07 -1.10
CA ASP A 76 -6.35 20.81 -2.31
C ASP A 76 -5.46 20.49 -3.53
N ARG A 77 -4.62 19.44 -3.42
CA ARG A 77 -3.73 19.04 -4.50
C ARG A 77 -4.53 18.48 -5.66
N ALA A 78 -4.44 19.14 -6.81
CA ALA A 78 -5.00 18.64 -8.06
C ALA A 78 -3.96 17.92 -8.89
N THR A 79 -4.38 16.84 -9.55
CA THR A 79 -3.56 16.09 -10.52
C THR A 79 -4.14 16.27 -11.91
N ILE A 80 -3.31 16.73 -12.86
CA ILE A 80 -3.72 16.83 -14.26
C ILE A 80 -3.49 15.49 -14.94
N LEU A 81 -4.55 14.91 -15.49
CA LEU A 81 -4.52 13.62 -16.18
C LEU A 81 -5.41 13.68 -17.41
N GLY A 82 -4.87 13.40 -18.60
CA GLY A 82 -5.61 13.50 -19.84
C GLY A 82 -6.20 14.89 -20.11
N GLY A 83 -5.51 15.96 -19.67
CA GLY A 83 -5.97 17.35 -19.82
C GLY A 83 -7.07 17.79 -18.84
N LYS A 84 -7.48 16.92 -17.91
CA LYS A 84 -8.47 17.22 -16.85
C LYS A 84 -7.80 17.24 -15.49
N SER A 85 -8.31 18.08 -14.60
CA SER A 85 -7.85 18.19 -13.20
C SER A 85 -8.71 17.31 -12.31
N PHE A 86 -8.05 16.50 -11.45
CA PHE A 86 -8.71 15.60 -10.52
C PHE A 86 -8.20 15.82 -9.10
N ALA A 87 -9.12 15.86 -8.14
CA ALA A 87 -8.81 15.82 -6.72
C ALA A 87 -8.45 14.38 -6.27
N PRO A 88 -7.73 14.18 -5.15
CA PRO A 88 -7.39 12.85 -4.65
C PRO A 88 -8.60 11.95 -4.40
N GLU A 89 -9.72 12.50 -3.91
CA GLU A 89 -10.97 11.77 -3.71
C GLU A 89 -11.63 11.34 -5.03
N GLU A 90 -11.49 12.09 -6.11
CA GLU A 90 -12.00 11.71 -7.43
C GLU A 90 -11.17 10.56 -8.03
N LEU A 91 -9.83 10.62 -7.87
CA LEU A 91 -8.95 9.53 -8.26
C LEU A 91 -9.23 8.26 -7.45
N SER A 92 -9.45 8.41 -6.16
CA SER A 92 -9.86 7.31 -5.27
C SER A 92 -11.22 6.73 -5.64
N ALA A 93 -12.14 7.57 -6.09
CA ALA A 93 -13.45 7.12 -6.54
C ALA A 93 -13.40 6.24 -7.80
N PHE A 94 -12.43 6.45 -8.70
CA PHE A 94 -12.23 5.54 -9.84
C PHE A 94 -11.82 4.14 -9.36
N VAL A 95 -10.92 4.04 -8.37
CA VAL A 95 -10.53 2.75 -7.78
C VAL A 95 -11.73 2.09 -7.07
N LEU A 96 -12.45 2.84 -6.25
CA LEU A 96 -13.64 2.34 -5.55
C LEU A 96 -14.73 1.87 -6.53
N ARG A 97 -14.89 2.55 -7.65
CA ARG A 97 -15.83 2.15 -8.71
C ARG A 97 -15.41 0.84 -9.38
N SER A 98 -14.11 0.65 -9.60
CA SER A 98 -13.57 -0.62 -10.12
C SER A 98 -13.85 -1.77 -9.16
N LEU A 99 -13.55 -1.61 -7.87
CA LEU A 99 -13.81 -2.63 -6.85
C LEU A 99 -15.31 -2.92 -6.68
N LYS A 100 -16.15 -1.88 -6.80
CA LYS A 100 -17.60 -2.03 -6.81
C LYS A 100 -18.06 -2.88 -8.01
N ALA A 101 -17.51 -2.61 -9.20
CA ALA A 101 -17.85 -3.36 -10.42
C ALA A 101 -17.43 -4.83 -10.30
N ASP A 102 -16.26 -5.14 -9.73
CA ASP A 102 -15.83 -6.50 -9.44
C ASP A 102 -16.81 -7.21 -8.49
N ALA A 103 -17.26 -6.51 -7.43
CA ALA A 103 -18.26 -7.04 -6.50
C ALA A 103 -19.63 -7.26 -7.16
N GLU A 104 -20.08 -6.35 -8.02
CA GLU A 104 -21.34 -6.48 -8.77
C GLU A 104 -21.27 -7.64 -9.77
N ALA A 105 -20.13 -7.82 -10.42
CA ALA A 105 -19.88 -8.96 -11.29
C ALA A 105 -19.89 -10.29 -10.52
N TYR A 106 -19.27 -10.31 -9.32
CA TYR A 106 -19.26 -11.50 -8.48
C TYR A 106 -20.67 -11.90 -7.99
N PHE A 107 -21.43 -10.92 -7.49
CA PHE A 107 -22.77 -11.19 -6.94
C PHE A 107 -23.87 -11.25 -8.01
N GLN A 108 -23.60 -10.82 -9.23
CA GLN A 108 -24.61 -10.62 -10.31
C GLN A 108 -25.79 -9.74 -9.82
N LYS A 109 -25.50 -8.75 -9.00
CA LYS A 109 -26.47 -7.83 -8.39
C LYS A 109 -25.81 -6.49 -8.07
N PRO A 110 -26.58 -5.39 -8.04
CA PRO A 110 -26.08 -4.09 -7.60
C PRO A 110 -25.53 -4.13 -6.19
N VAL A 111 -24.39 -3.48 -5.99
CA VAL A 111 -23.74 -3.27 -4.69
C VAL A 111 -23.69 -1.77 -4.40
N THR A 112 -24.34 -1.35 -3.32
CA THR A 112 -24.49 0.08 -2.98
C THR A 112 -23.93 0.46 -1.63
N ARG A 113 -23.48 -0.52 -0.82
CA ARG A 113 -23.07 -0.30 0.58
C ARG A 113 -21.68 -0.84 0.83
N ALA A 114 -20.83 -0.04 1.51
CA ALA A 114 -19.47 -0.44 1.84
C ALA A 114 -19.05 0.03 3.24
N VAL A 115 -18.13 -0.74 3.85
CA VAL A 115 -17.24 -0.30 4.92
C VAL A 115 -15.86 -0.08 4.29
N ILE A 116 -15.22 1.07 4.56
CA ILE A 116 -13.92 1.41 3.96
C ILE A 116 -12.90 1.61 5.09
N THR A 117 -11.70 1.04 4.94
CA THR A 117 -10.61 1.24 5.89
C THR A 117 -9.85 2.53 5.63
N VAL A 118 -9.32 3.12 6.69
CA VAL A 118 -8.44 4.30 6.65
C VAL A 118 -7.34 4.16 7.70
N PRO A 119 -6.17 4.78 7.49
CA PRO A 119 -5.16 4.91 8.53
C PRO A 119 -5.74 5.53 9.81
N ALA A 120 -5.30 5.06 10.98
CA ALA A 120 -5.86 5.56 12.25
C ALA A 120 -5.53 7.04 12.50
N TYR A 121 -4.40 7.53 11.98
CA TYR A 121 -3.99 8.94 12.10
C TYR A 121 -4.70 9.89 11.12
N PHE A 122 -5.52 9.38 10.19
CA PHE A 122 -6.28 10.25 9.29
C PHE A 122 -7.12 11.23 10.10
N ASN A 123 -6.95 12.52 9.81
CA ASN A 123 -7.74 13.58 10.39
C ASN A 123 -9.17 13.59 9.82
N ASP A 124 -10.03 14.42 10.39
CA ASP A 124 -11.44 14.51 10.00
C ASP A 124 -11.63 14.88 8.52
N GLN A 125 -10.79 15.76 7.96
CA GLN A 125 -10.84 16.13 6.55
C GLN A 125 -10.51 14.95 5.62
N GLN A 126 -9.48 14.16 5.94
CA GLN A 126 -9.10 12.97 5.18
C GLN A 126 -10.19 11.88 5.24
N ARG A 127 -10.82 11.70 6.41
CA ARG A 127 -11.95 10.77 6.58
C ARG A 127 -13.16 11.23 5.77
N LYS A 128 -13.52 12.51 5.80
CA LYS A 128 -14.59 13.08 4.97
C LYS A 128 -14.32 12.95 3.47
N ALA A 129 -13.08 13.17 3.04
CA ALA A 129 -12.67 12.97 1.65
C ALA A 129 -12.80 11.48 1.23
N THR A 130 -12.49 10.53 2.12
CA THR A 130 -12.69 9.10 1.85
C THR A 130 -14.17 8.76 1.70
N VAL A 131 -15.05 9.32 2.54
CA VAL A 131 -16.51 9.17 2.41
C VAL A 131 -17.01 9.80 1.10
N ALA A 132 -16.48 10.97 0.74
CA ALA A 132 -16.80 11.63 -0.52
C ALA A 132 -16.40 10.79 -1.74
N ALA A 133 -15.20 10.18 -1.72
CA ALA A 133 -14.75 9.26 -2.75
C ALA A 133 -15.72 8.05 -2.91
N GLY A 134 -16.17 7.47 -1.79
CA GLY A 134 -17.18 6.40 -1.81
C GLY A 134 -18.49 6.85 -2.44
N ARG A 135 -18.96 8.04 -2.10
CA ARG A 135 -20.20 8.62 -2.67
C ARG A 135 -20.07 8.88 -4.17
N ILE A 136 -18.94 9.44 -4.62
CA ILE A 136 -18.65 9.64 -6.05
C ILE A 136 -18.61 8.30 -6.80
N ALA A 137 -18.14 7.23 -6.15
CA ALA A 137 -18.16 5.87 -6.70
C ALA A 137 -19.57 5.23 -6.72
N GLY A 138 -20.59 5.89 -6.16
CA GLY A 138 -21.95 5.35 -6.04
C GLY A 138 -22.10 4.33 -4.92
N LEU A 139 -21.35 4.51 -3.83
CA LEU A 139 -21.43 3.71 -2.61
C LEU A 139 -21.94 4.55 -1.43
N THR A 140 -22.83 3.98 -0.65
CA THR A 140 -23.13 4.46 0.71
C THR A 140 -22.07 3.89 1.64
N VAL A 141 -21.22 4.77 2.18
CA VAL A 141 -20.19 4.38 3.16
C VAL A 141 -20.86 4.26 4.53
N GLU A 142 -21.14 3.03 4.93
CA GLU A 142 -21.80 2.74 6.21
C GLU A 142 -20.92 3.05 7.40
N ARG A 143 -19.63 2.79 7.25
CA ARG A 143 -18.63 3.05 8.29
C ARG A 143 -17.24 3.24 7.68
N ILE A 144 -16.48 4.13 8.27
CA ILE A 144 -15.02 4.18 8.15
C ILE A 144 -14.44 3.39 9.33
N LEU A 145 -13.55 2.43 9.04
CA LEU A 145 -12.88 1.60 10.02
C LEU A 145 -11.38 1.90 10.01
N ASN A 146 -10.75 1.99 11.17
CA ASN A 146 -9.31 2.16 11.25
C ASN A 146 -8.59 0.88 10.79
N GLU A 147 -7.60 1.01 9.93
CA GLU A 147 -6.77 -0.11 9.43
C GLU A 147 -6.20 -0.99 10.55
N PRO A 148 -5.60 -0.43 11.64
CA PRO A 148 -5.10 -1.25 12.74
C PRO A 148 -6.20 -1.99 13.49
N THR A 149 -7.41 -1.43 13.58
CA THR A 149 -8.55 -2.14 14.16
C THR A 149 -8.98 -3.31 13.27
N ALA A 150 -9.03 -3.11 11.95
CA ALA A 150 -9.33 -4.17 10.99
C ALA A 150 -8.29 -5.29 11.05
N ALA A 151 -6.99 -4.93 11.14
CA ALA A 151 -5.91 -5.89 11.31
C ALA A 151 -6.05 -6.68 12.60
N ALA A 152 -6.28 -6.04 13.76
CA ALA A 152 -6.47 -6.71 15.04
C ALA A 152 -7.65 -7.68 15.00
N ILE A 153 -8.76 -7.30 14.38
CA ILE A 153 -9.93 -8.18 14.17
C ILE A 153 -9.53 -9.41 13.33
N ALA A 154 -8.82 -9.20 12.22
CA ALA A 154 -8.42 -10.27 11.32
C ALA A 154 -7.44 -11.27 11.97
N TYR A 155 -6.61 -10.80 12.91
CA TYR A 155 -5.73 -11.65 13.72
C TYR A 155 -6.44 -12.38 14.86
N GLY A 156 -7.74 -12.16 15.04
CA GLY A 156 -8.53 -12.84 16.07
C GLY A 156 -8.43 -12.22 17.47
N PHE A 157 -7.92 -10.99 17.57
CA PHE A 157 -7.92 -10.25 18.84
C PHE A 157 -9.33 -9.73 19.19
N GLN A 158 -10.26 -10.65 19.36
CA GLN A 158 -11.66 -10.36 19.74
C GLN A 158 -12.14 -11.24 20.91
N GLY A 159 -11.24 -12.07 21.47
CA GLY A 159 -11.56 -13.01 22.56
C GLY A 159 -11.99 -12.27 23.83
N VAL A 160 -13.04 -12.74 24.47
CA VAL A 160 -13.46 -12.28 25.82
C VAL A 160 -12.50 -12.88 26.84
N GLY A 161 -12.02 -12.06 27.79
CA GLY A 161 -11.21 -12.52 28.92
C GLY A 161 -9.69 -12.41 28.77
N GLU A 162 -9.18 -11.99 27.61
CA GLU A 162 -7.77 -11.65 27.44
C GLU A 162 -7.60 -10.14 27.29
N ASN A 163 -6.71 -9.57 28.11
CA ASN A 163 -6.28 -8.18 27.95
C ASN A 163 -4.90 -8.21 27.31
N LYS A 164 -4.79 -7.67 26.10
CA LYS A 164 -3.54 -7.64 25.35
C LYS A 164 -3.27 -6.25 24.79
N ILE A 165 -2.01 -5.88 24.79
CA ILE A 165 -1.52 -4.69 24.12
C ILE A 165 -0.79 -5.13 22.85
N VAL A 166 -1.39 -4.83 21.71
CA VAL A 166 -0.91 -5.22 20.38
C VAL A 166 -0.35 -4.01 19.68
N LEU A 167 0.85 -4.13 19.14
CA LEU A 167 1.40 -3.14 18.23
C LEU A 167 1.14 -3.61 16.79
N VAL A 168 0.35 -2.85 16.06
CA VAL A 168 0.15 -3.06 14.62
C VAL A 168 1.19 -2.23 13.88
N PHE A 169 2.06 -2.92 13.14
CA PHE A 169 3.13 -2.35 12.33
C PHE A 169 2.77 -2.53 10.86
N ASP A 170 2.22 -1.51 10.24
CA ASP A 170 1.78 -1.52 8.85
C ASP A 170 2.77 -0.77 7.95
N LEU A 171 3.51 -1.53 7.16
CA LEU A 171 4.40 -0.99 6.13
C LEU A 171 3.89 -1.40 4.76
N GLY A 172 3.08 -0.53 4.20
CA GLY A 172 2.50 -0.68 2.88
C GLY A 172 3.47 -0.34 1.76
N GLY A 173 2.94 -0.19 0.55
CA GLY A 173 3.75 0.25 -0.59
C GLY A 173 4.06 1.74 -0.56
N GLY A 174 3.21 2.57 0.06
CA GLY A 174 3.33 4.02 0.02
C GLY A 174 3.42 4.72 1.38
N THR A 175 3.00 4.08 2.45
CA THR A 175 2.93 4.66 3.81
C THR A 175 3.46 3.66 4.83
N PHE A 176 3.92 4.20 5.93
CA PHE A 176 4.21 3.47 7.14
C PHE A 176 3.30 3.96 8.26
N ASP A 177 2.63 3.02 8.91
CA ASP A 177 1.71 3.24 10.01
C ASP A 177 2.05 2.31 11.17
N VAL A 178 2.05 2.87 12.37
CA VAL A 178 2.24 2.10 13.60
C VAL A 178 1.19 2.53 14.62
N SER A 179 0.50 1.55 15.20
CA SER A 179 -0.57 1.82 16.16
C SER A 179 -0.49 0.87 17.34
N VAL A 180 -0.75 1.39 18.52
CA VAL A 180 -0.98 0.58 19.72
C VAL A 180 -2.49 0.35 19.84
N VAL A 181 -2.88 -0.91 19.81
CA VAL A 181 -4.26 -1.36 19.99
C VAL A 181 -4.33 -2.12 21.30
N GLU A 182 -5.24 -1.73 22.17
CA GLU A 182 -5.55 -2.45 23.41
C GLU A 182 -6.79 -3.29 23.20
N GLN A 183 -6.68 -4.57 23.53
CA GLN A 183 -7.80 -5.47 23.66
C GLN A 183 -8.16 -5.53 25.14
N PHE A 184 -9.38 -5.17 25.48
CA PHE A 184 -9.93 -5.22 26.82
C PHE A 184 -11.37 -5.71 26.77
N ASP A 185 -11.65 -6.84 27.42
CA ASP A 185 -12.99 -7.43 27.54
C ASP A 185 -13.77 -7.49 26.20
N GLY A 186 -13.11 -8.00 25.16
CA GLY A 186 -13.68 -8.15 23.82
C GLY A 186 -13.81 -6.84 23.02
N THR A 187 -13.36 -5.71 23.57
CA THR A 187 -13.31 -4.40 22.89
C THR A 187 -11.91 -4.12 22.40
N LEU A 188 -11.80 -3.54 21.20
CA LEU A 188 -10.54 -3.08 20.63
C LEU A 188 -10.52 -1.55 20.61
N GLU A 189 -9.52 -0.97 21.25
CA GLU A 189 -9.28 0.46 21.30
C GLU A 189 -7.91 0.82 20.72
N VAL A 190 -7.86 1.77 19.77
CA VAL A 190 -6.60 2.35 19.29
C VAL A 190 -6.18 3.43 20.28
N ARG A 191 -5.20 3.14 21.12
CA ARG A 191 -4.68 4.05 22.15
C ARG A 191 -3.85 5.17 21.59
N SER A 192 -3.06 4.85 20.56
CA SER A 192 -2.20 5.82 19.88
C SER A 192 -1.91 5.35 18.46
N SER A 193 -1.60 6.29 17.58
CA SER A 193 -1.19 6.02 16.22
C SER A 193 -0.20 7.07 15.75
N ALA A 194 0.81 6.65 15.02
CA ALA A 194 1.78 7.50 14.36
C ALA A 194 2.16 6.90 13.01
N GLY A 195 2.71 7.71 12.11
CA GLY A 195 3.07 7.20 10.79
C GLY A 195 3.95 8.16 10.01
N GLU A 196 4.34 7.69 8.83
CA GLU A 196 5.14 8.41 7.84
C GLU A 196 4.47 8.26 6.48
N THR A 197 3.94 9.33 5.94
CA THR A 197 3.13 9.32 4.70
C THR A 197 3.97 9.15 3.43
N SER A 198 5.29 9.22 3.53
CA SER A 198 6.23 9.09 2.41
C SER A 198 7.29 8.03 2.71
N LEU A 199 6.88 6.91 3.30
CA LEU A 199 7.74 5.76 3.58
C LEU A 199 6.97 4.48 3.27
N GLY A 200 7.48 3.70 2.33
CA GLY A 200 6.88 2.42 1.96
C GLY A 200 7.72 1.64 0.95
N GLY A 201 7.18 0.52 0.49
CA GLY A 201 7.85 -0.37 -0.46
C GLY A 201 8.21 0.30 -1.79
N GLU A 202 7.46 1.33 -2.21
CA GLU A 202 7.77 2.13 -3.40
C GLU A 202 9.06 2.94 -3.25
N ASP A 203 9.29 3.49 -2.04
CA ASP A 203 10.53 4.24 -1.77
C ASP A 203 11.75 3.31 -1.81
N PHE A 204 11.58 2.05 -1.36
CA PHE A 204 12.62 1.02 -1.48
C PHE A 204 12.88 0.65 -2.94
N THR A 205 11.81 0.51 -3.75
CA THR A 205 11.91 0.21 -5.17
C THR A 205 12.62 1.35 -5.92
N ARG A 206 12.26 2.60 -5.66
CA ARG A 206 12.90 3.77 -6.27
C ARG A 206 14.38 3.89 -5.89
N THR A 207 14.71 3.61 -4.62
CA THR A 207 16.11 3.57 -4.17
C THR A 207 16.90 2.49 -4.90
N MET A 208 16.33 1.29 -5.03
CA MET A 208 16.94 0.21 -5.81
C MET A 208 17.14 0.61 -7.28
N ALA A 209 16.12 1.24 -7.89
CA ALA A 209 16.19 1.70 -9.27
C ALA A 209 17.28 2.77 -9.47
N ALA A 210 17.42 3.71 -8.52
CA ALA A 210 18.48 4.70 -8.54
C ALA A 210 19.87 4.04 -8.52
N ARG A 211 20.10 3.10 -7.61
CA ARG A 211 21.39 2.37 -7.52
C ARG A 211 21.69 1.53 -8.75
N VAL A 212 20.67 0.89 -9.32
CA VAL A 212 20.81 0.10 -10.54
C VAL A 212 21.16 1.00 -11.74
N LEU A 213 20.48 2.13 -11.90
CA LEU A 213 20.79 3.09 -12.96
C LEU A 213 22.17 3.72 -12.80
N GLU A 214 22.57 4.12 -11.59
CA GLU A 214 23.91 4.60 -11.28
C GLU A 214 24.99 3.59 -11.68
N SER A 215 24.78 2.30 -11.43
CA SER A 215 25.74 1.23 -11.75
C SER A 215 26.02 1.07 -13.24
N VAL A 216 25.11 1.53 -14.10
CA VAL A 216 25.27 1.53 -15.56
C VAL A 216 25.63 2.91 -16.13
N GLY A 217 25.93 3.90 -15.26
CA GLY A 217 26.38 5.23 -15.65
C GLY A 217 25.24 6.21 -15.97
N LEU A 218 24.01 5.93 -15.50
CA LEU A 218 22.83 6.76 -15.69
C LEU A 218 22.36 7.32 -14.32
N PRO A 219 22.74 8.55 -13.92
CA PRO A 219 22.23 9.17 -12.70
C PRO A 219 20.70 9.27 -12.74
N PHE A 220 20.02 8.86 -11.64
CA PHE A 220 18.56 8.69 -11.59
C PHE A 220 17.81 9.97 -11.97
N GLU A 221 18.17 11.12 -11.37
CA GLU A 221 17.49 12.39 -11.59
C GLU A 221 17.60 12.83 -13.08
N ARG A 222 18.76 12.61 -13.68
CA ARG A 222 18.97 12.90 -15.10
C ARG A 222 18.16 11.96 -15.98
N ALA A 223 18.17 10.66 -15.65
CA ALA A 223 17.40 9.65 -16.39
C ALA A 223 15.89 9.90 -16.28
N GLU A 224 15.38 10.28 -15.11
CA GLU A 224 13.98 10.61 -14.90
C GLU A 224 13.52 11.79 -15.77
N ALA A 225 14.36 12.81 -15.93
CA ALA A 225 14.06 13.98 -16.75
C ALA A 225 14.17 13.71 -18.27
N THR A 226 15.14 12.87 -18.71
CA THR A 226 15.47 12.71 -20.13
C THR A 226 15.03 11.38 -20.75
N LEU A 227 14.84 10.35 -19.93
CA LEU A 227 14.53 8.98 -20.34
C LEU A 227 13.42 8.37 -19.47
N PRO A 228 12.25 9.01 -19.35
CA PRO A 228 11.19 8.58 -18.41
C PRO A 228 10.71 7.15 -18.67
N LEU A 229 10.70 6.69 -19.93
CA LEU A 229 10.37 5.32 -20.28
C LEU A 229 11.38 4.30 -19.72
N VAL A 230 12.67 4.62 -19.81
CA VAL A 230 13.74 3.77 -19.24
C VAL A 230 13.57 3.66 -17.74
N VAL A 231 13.38 4.80 -17.06
CA VAL A 231 13.19 4.82 -15.60
C VAL A 231 11.95 4.02 -15.20
N SER A 232 10.83 4.22 -15.88
CA SER A 232 9.59 3.49 -15.58
C SER A 232 9.77 1.97 -15.72
N ARG A 233 10.45 1.50 -16.77
CA ARG A 233 10.76 0.08 -16.96
C ARG A 233 11.72 -0.46 -15.91
N VAL A 234 12.76 0.32 -15.55
CA VAL A 234 13.70 -0.09 -14.48
C VAL A 234 12.99 -0.15 -13.14
N VAL A 235 12.14 0.80 -12.79
CA VAL A 235 11.33 0.77 -11.55
C VAL A 235 10.44 -0.49 -11.52
N GLN A 236 9.80 -0.83 -12.63
CA GLN A 236 9.00 -2.06 -12.72
C GLN A 236 9.85 -3.33 -12.52
N GLN A 237 11.03 -3.39 -13.14
CA GLN A 237 11.97 -4.51 -12.96
C GLN A 237 12.46 -4.59 -11.50
N CYS A 238 12.78 -3.46 -10.88
CA CYS A 238 13.20 -3.38 -9.50
C CYS A 238 12.10 -3.80 -8.52
N GLU A 239 10.83 -3.48 -8.78
CA GLU A 239 9.72 -3.96 -7.95
C GLU A 239 9.62 -5.48 -7.98
N ARG A 240 9.73 -6.10 -9.15
CA ARG A 240 9.75 -7.56 -9.29
C ARG A 240 10.95 -8.18 -8.58
N ALA A 241 12.14 -7.60 -8.77
CA ALA A 241 13.38 -8.06 -8.16
C ALA A 241 13.34 -7.92 -6.62
N LYS A 242 12.79 -6.82 -6.09
CA LYS A 242 12.57 -6.62 -4.64
C LYS A 242 11.69 -7.73 -4.06
N CYS A 243 10.59 -8.06 -4.71
CA CYS A 243 9.72 -9.18 -4.30
C CYS A 243 10.44 -10.53 -4.37
N GLN A 244 11.24 -10.77 -5.42
CA GLN A 244 12.05 -11.98 -5.57
C GLN A 244 13.11 -12.08 -4.47
N LEU A 245 13.81 -10.99 -4.17
CA LEU A 245 14.85 -10.94 -3.12
C LEU A 245 14.30 -11.16 -1.70
N SER A 246 12.99 -11.08 -1.49
CA SER A 246 12.37 -11.49 -0.23
C SER A 246 12.43 -13.02 -0.01
N ARG A 247 12.59 -13.80 -1.08
CA ARG A 247 12.64 -15.27 -1.05
C ARG A 247 13.99 -15.83 -1.50
N GLU A 248 14.66 -15.16 -2.45
CA GLU A 248 15.90 -15.55 -3.08
C GLU A 248 17.06 -14.63 -2.65
N LEU A 249 18.30 -15.10 -2.82
CA LEU A 249 19.49 -14.33 -2.45
C LEU A 249 19.95 -13.36 -3.55
N THR A 250 19.53 -13.58 -4.79
CA THR A 250 19.89 -12.78 -5.95
C THR A 250 18.71 -12.57 -6.87
N ALA A 251 18.71 -11.45 -7.60
CA ALA A 251 17.77 -11.18 -8.67
C ALA A 251 18.50 -10.48 -9.83
N THR A 252 18.06 -10.74 -11.06
CA THR A 252 18.58 -10.08 -12.26
C THR A 252 17.60 -8.99 -12.71
N ILE A 253 18.12 -7.80 -12.92
CA ILE A 253 17.37 -6.63 -13.41
C ILE A 253 17.90 -6.30 -14.80
N ARG A 254 17.00 -6.20 -15.76
CA ARG A 254 17.35 -5.78 -17.12
C ARG A 254 17.08 -4.29 -17.27
N VAL A 255 18.16 -3.51 -17.41
CA VAL A 255 18.11 -2.07 -17.69
C VAL A 255 17.97 -1.90 -19.20
N PRO A 256 16.87 -1.31 -19.71
CA PRO A 256 16.68 -1.13 -21.13
C PRO A 256 17.73 -0.19 -21.75
N ASP A 257 17.89 -0.23 -23.04
CA ASP A 257 18.68 0.77 -23.77
C ASP A 257 18.01 2.16 -23.75
N ALA A 258 18.63 3.16 -24.40
CA ALA A 258 18.10 4.53 -24.44
C ALA A 258 16.75 4.66 -25.17
N THR A 259 16.38 3.70 -26.02
CA THR A 259 15.08 3.64 -26.70
C THR A 259 14.00 3.00 -25.82
N GLY A 260 14.41 2.40 -24.70
CA GLY A 260 13.55 1.65 -23.81
C GLY A 260 13.52 0.14 -24.11
N ASP A 261 14.26 -0.37 -25.12
CA ASP A 261 14.23 -1.79 -25.44
C ASP A 261 14.95 -2.62 -24.36
N LEU A 262 14.21 -3.55 -23.75
CA LEU A 262 14.73 -4.48 -22.76
C LEU A 262 15.61 -5.57 -23.39
N ALA A 263 15.37 -5.96 -24.64
CA ALA A 263 16.14 -6.99 -25.31
C ALA A 263 17.58 -6.52 -25.62
N ALA A 264 17.73 -5.23 -25.97
CA ALA A 264 19.02 -4.58 -26.21
C ALA A 264 19.69 -4.07 -24.91
N GLY A 265 19.04 -4.26 -23.77
CA GLY A 265 19.45 -3.72 -22.48
C GLY A 265 20.60 -4.48 -21.82
N LYS A 266 21.07 -3.92 -20.70
CA LYS A 266 22.12 -4.52 -19.85
C LYS A 266 21.50 -5.27 -18.67
N GLU A 267 22.10 -6.39 -18.29
CA GLU A 267 21.73 -7.12 -17.09
C GLU A 267 22.57 -6.64 -15.89
N VAL A 268 21.89 -6.43 -14.78
CA VAL A 268 22.49 -6.08 -13.49
C VAL A 268 21.98 -7.10 -12.47
N VAL A 269 22.90 -7.84 -11.87
CA VAL A 269 22.58 -8.77 -10.78
C VAL A 269 22.67 -8.02 -9.45
N VAL A 270 21.61 -8.11 -8.66
CA VAL A 270 21.53 -7.53 -7.33
C VAL A 270 21.34 -8.62 -6.30
N THR A 271 22.09 -8.55 -5.21
CA THR A 271 21.95 -9.46 -4.07
C THR A 271 20.99 -8.90 -3.04
N ARG A 272 20.41 -9.79 -2.21
CA ARG A 272 19.60 -9.39 -1.05
C ARG A 272 20.38 -8.45 -0.13
N GLY A 273 21.64 -8.76 0.19
CA GLY A 273 22.48 -7.91 1.05
C GLY A 273 22.71 -6.51 0.49
N GLN A 274 22.85 -6.35 -0.84
CA GLN A 274 22.92 -5.04 -1.46
C GLN A 274 21.61 -4.25 -1.28
N LEU A 275 20.46 -4.89 -1.55
CA LEU A 275 19.16 -4.26 -1.33
C LEU A 275 18.99 -3.85 0.12
N GLU A 276 19.30 -4.72 1.09
CA GLU A 276 19.22 -4.43 2.52
C GLU A 276 20.09 -3.24 2.89
N ALA A 277 21.32 -3.18 2.41
CA ALA A 277 22.22 -2.04 2.66
C ALA A 277 21.66 -0.72 2.08
N TRP A 278 21.05 -0.77 0.92
CA TRP A 278 20.48 0.43 0.27
C TRP A 278 19.22 0.95 0.97
N VAL A 279 18.38 0.06 1.51
CA VAL A 279 17.10 0.44 2.14
C VAL A 279 17.25 0.73 3.63
N THR A 280 18.29 0.27 4.30
CA THR A 280 18.51 0.47 5.74
C THR A 280 18.42 1.95 6.18
N PRO A 281 19.02 2.94 5.47
CA PRO A 281 18.89 4.35 5.86
C PRO A 281 17.45 4.87 5.79
N ILE A 282 16.66 4.37 4.84
CA ILE A 282 15.24 4.74 4.69
C ILE A 282 14.42 4.05 5.77
N LEU A 283 14.70 2.79 6.02
CA LEU A 283 14.01 1.99 7.04
C LEU A 283 14.24 2.55 8.46
N ALA A 284 15.38 3.19 8.72
CA ALA A 284 15.63 3.84 10.00
C ALA A 284 14.59 4.92 10.35
N ARG A 285 13.89 5.49 9.36
CA ARG A 285 12.84 6.50 9.57
C ARG A 285 11.64 5.96 10.36
N ILE A 286 11.43 4.63 10.40
CA ILE A 286 10.36 4.02 11.21
C ILE A 286 10.54 4.26 12.72
N GLU A 287 11.77 4.51 13.18
CA GLU A 287 12.06 4.61 14.62
C GLU A 287 11.36 5.76 15.30
N GLN A 288 11.26 6.91 14.62
CA GLN A 288 10.61 8.08 15.20
C GLN A 288 9.11 7.85 15.43
N PRO A 289 8.33 7.39 14.44
CA PRO A 289 6.93 7.00 14.66
C PRO A 289 6.75 5.94 15.75
N VAL A 290 7.62 4.92 15.78
CA VAL A 290 7.57 3.88 16.84
C VAL A 290 7.79 4.48 18.23
N ARG A 291 8.78 5.34 18.41
CA ARG A 291 9.00 6.01 19.70
C ARG A 291 7.81 6.89 20.08
N ARG A 292 7.26 7.63 19.11
CA ARG A 292 6.12 8.51 19.33
C ARG A 292 4.88 7.73 19.77
N VAL A 293 4.52 6.66 19.07
CA VAL A 293 3.33 5.88 19.40
C VAL A 293 3.40 5.25 20.78
N LEU A 294 4.59 4.79 21.22
CA LEU A 294 4.80 4.26 22.56
C LEU A 294 4.69 5.36 23.63
N ALA A 295 5.28 6.53 23.37
CA ALA A 295 5.20 7.66 24.29
C ALA A 295 3.77 8.18 24.44
N ASP A 296 3.04 8.33 23.34
CA ASP A 296 1.63 8.77 23.33
C ASP A 296 0.72 7.78 24.07
N ALA A 297 1.00 6.46 23.95
CA ALA A 297 0.31 5.41 24.70
C ALA A 297 0.79 5.30 26.17
N ARG A 298 1.87 6.00 26.56
CA ARG A 298 2.54 5.86 27.86
C ARG A 298 3.01 4.43 28.16
N LEU A 299 3.55 3.77 27.15
CA LEU A 299 4.04 2.40 27.21
C LEU A 299 5.52 2.32 26.92
N THR A 300 6.16 1.27 27.44
CA THR A 300 7.50 0.84 27.01
C THR A 300 7.37 -0.36 26.07
N ARG A 301 8.44 -0.70 25.37
CA ARG A 301 8.46 -1.81 24.41
C ARG A 301 8.13 -3.16 25.05
N GLU A 302 8.55 -3.35 26.31
CA GLU A 302 8.36 -4.56 27.10
C GLU A 302 6.89 -4.80 27.46
N LYS A 303 6.07 -3.74 27.43
CA LYS A 303 4.62 -3.80 27.70
C LYS A 303 3.78 -4.17 26.47
N ILE A 304 4.40 -4.24 25.29
CA ILE A 304 3.73 -4.73 24.10
C ILE A 304 3.69 -6.26 24.18
N ASP A 305 2.52 -6.84 24.20
CA ASP A 305 2.35 -8.29 24.26
C ASP A 305 2.63 -8.94 22.92
N GLU A 306 2.19 -8.31 21.83
CA GLU A 306 2.27 -8.85 20.47
C GLU A 306 2.59 -7.76 19.44
N VAL A 307 3.35 -8.11 18.42
CA VAL A 307 3.62 -7.25 17.27
C VAL A 307 3.06 -7.92 16.01
N VAL A 308 2.15 -7.23 15.36
CA VAL A 308 1.46 -7.71 14.15
C VAL A 308 1.99 -6.95 12.94
N LEU A 309 2.48 -7.69 11.95
CA LEU A 309 2.96 -7.12 10.69
C LEU A 309 1.84 -7.08 9.65
N VAL A 310 1.63 -5.91 9.08
CA VAL A 310 0.66 -5.66 8.00
C VAL A 310 1.38 -4.95 6.85
N GLY A 311 0.86 -5.09 5.65
CA GLY A 311 1.38 -4.45 4.45
C GLY A 311 2.47 -5.26 3.75
N GLY A 312 2.49 -5.17 2.41
CA GLY A 312 3.34 -6.01 1.56
C GLY A 312 4.85 -5.83 1.77
N ALA A 313 5.30 -4.64 2.18
CA ALA A 313 6.72 -4.37 2.41
C ALA A 313 7.26 -5.03 3.69
N THR A 314 6.40 -5.43 4.63
CA THR A 314 6.81 -6.20 5.82
C THR A 314 7.28 -7.61 5.49
N ARG A 315 7.04 -8.09 4.26
CA ARG A 315 7.54 -9.39 3.76
C ARG A 315 9.06 -9.39 3.50
N MET A 316 9.69 -8.23 3.46
CA MET A 316 11.13 -8.10 3.28
C MET A 316 11.86 -8.53 4.55
N PRO A 317 12.85 -9.45 4.48
CA PRO A 317 13.60 -9.93 5.65
C PRO A 317 14.22 -8.80 6.48
N VAL A 318 14.73 -7.75 5.83
CA VAL A 318 15.31 -6.58 6.51
C VAL A 318 14.29 -5.86 7.40
N VAL A 319 13.03 -5.82 7.01
CA VAL A 319 11.94 -5.21 7.80
C VAL A 319 11.61 -6.08 9.00
N VAL A 320 11.42 -7.39 8.79
CA VAL A 320 11.15 -8.36 9.87
C VAL A 320 12.27 -8.33 10.90
N ASN A 321 13.53 -8.38 10.45
CA ASN A 321 14.71 -8.30 11.32
C ASN A 321 14.73 -7.00 12.12
N ARG A 322 14.44 -5.87 11.46
CA ARG A 322 14.40 -4.56 12.14
C ARG A 322 13.32 -4.50 13.22
N VAL A 323 12.14 -5.04 12.95
CA VAL A 323 11.05 -5.12 13.96
C VAL A 323 11.46 -6.02 15.12
N ARG A 324 12.07 -7.18 14.84
CA ARG A 324 12.60 -8.09 15.86
C ARG A 324 13.63 -7.40 16.76
N GLU A 325 14.56 -6.64 16.19
CA GLU A 325 15.55 -5.84 16.94
C GLU A 325 14.89 -4.76 17.81
N LEU A 326 13.89 -4.06 17.27
CA LEU A 326 13.21 -2.98 17.98
C LEU A 326 12.41 -3.47 19.18
N PHE A 327 11.79 -4.63 19.10
CA PHE A 327 10.88 -5.13 20.14
C PHE A 327 11.41 -6.35 20.91
N GLY A 328 12.56 -6.92 20.51
CA GLY A 328 13.17 -8.07 21.20
C GLY A 328 12.32 -9.34 21.15
N ARG A 329 11.39 -9.43 20.17
CA ARG A 329 10.47 -10.56 20.00
C ARG A 329 10.18 -10.84 18.54
N GLU A 330 9.73 -12.05 18.27
CA GLU A 330 9.30 -12.46 16.94
C GLU A 330 7.95 -11.80 16.64
N PRO A 331 7.81 -11.02 15.53
CA PRO A 331 6.53 -10.50 15.16
C PRO A 331 5.63 -11.61 14.60
N HIS A 332 4.33 -11.48 14.83
CA HIS A 332 3.35 -12.35 14.19
C HIS A 332 3.32 -12.12 12.69
N GLY A 333 3.37 -13.23 11.96
CA GLY A 333 3.46 -13.24 10.52
C GLY A 333 2.23 -12.66 9.83
N LEU A 334 2.47 -12.33 8.60
CA LEU A 334 1.59 -11.69 7.63
C LEU A 334 0.22 -12.34 7.53
N LEU A 335 -0.83 -11.53 7.68
CA LEU A 335 -2.10 -11.78 7.02
C LEU A 335 -1.90 -11.61 5.50
N ASP A 336 -2.32 -12.62 4.76
CA ASP A 336 -2.42 -12.55 3.30
C ASP A 336 -3.63 -11.74 2.86
#